data_3395dafb1436d42686472cbedca63ad6
#
_entry.id   3395dafb1436d42686472cbedca63ad6
#
_cell.length_a   1.000
_cell.length_b   1.000
_cell.length_c   1.000
_cell.angle_alpha   90.00
_cell.angle_beta   90.00
_cell.angle_gamma   90.00
#
_symmetry.space_group_name_H-M   'P 1'
#
loop_
_entity.id
_entity.type
_entity.pdbx_description
1 polymer ?
#
loop_
_entity_poly.entity_id
_entity_poly.type
_entity_poly.pdbx_seq_one_letter_code
_entity_poly.pdbx_strand_id
1 'polypeptide(L)'
;MRLFTGLKVLLGSALLALFGVCALWITPVKGATDTVTLSTSVQEYLAFSITGGSTISFGNLTPGTAICSDTATVASVTTNASNGYTIGLSDSVASTGSALRHTDGNTRIADYVGTIATPTAWTGTGLGVSLFAADTGKAAKWGTGATVCDANNKYAGVPQNATTAHTATGYHSGADTSSWNWKIDVPNTQKTGTYSGNVTFTATAALT
;
A
#
# COMPACT_ATOMS: atom_id res chain seq x y z
N MET A 1 94.20 -22.30 46.18
CA MET A 1 93.25 -21.31 45.68
C MET A 1 92.70 -21.78 44.33
N ARG A 2 91.96 -22.93 44.29
CA ARG A 2 91.37 -23.48 43.05
C ARG A 2 90.07 -24.29 43.31
N LEU A 3 89.30 -23.98 44.39
CA LEU A 3 88.07 -24.75 44.72
C LEU A 3 86.75 -23.96 44.54
N PHE A 4 86.85 -22.70 44.13
CA PHE A 4 85.60 -21.85 43.99
C PHE A 4 85.09 -21.65 42.56
N THR A 5 85.82 -22.14 41.54
CA THR A 5 85.44 -21.93 40.14
C THR A 5 84.43 -23.02 39.61
N GLY A 6 84.44 -24.20 40.23
CA GLY A 6 83.56 -25.30 39.77
C GLY A 6 82.07 -25.18 40.24
N LEU A 7 81.86 -24.52 41.40
CA LEU A 7 80.52 -24.46 41.97
C LEU A 7 79.62 -23.41 41.28
N LYS A 8 80.15 -22.39 40.68
CA LYS A 8 79.37 -21.35 39.95
C LYS A 8 78.88 -21.82 38.59
N VAL A 9 79.51 -22.73 37.94
CA VAL A 9 79.12 -23.30 36.63
C VAL A 9 77.99 -24.31 36.80
N LEU A 10 77.95 -25.08 37.89
CA LEU A 10 76.95 -26.06 38.18
C LEU A 10 75.60 -25.40 38.61
N LEU A 11 75.63 -24.25 39.30
CA LEU A 11 74.38 -23.52 39.65
C LEU A 11 73.79 -22.81 38.46
N GLY A 12 74.59 -22.34 37.51
CA GLY A 12 74.06 -21.66 36.30
C GLY A 12 73.38 -22.62 35.32
N SER A 13 73.86 -23.84 35.17
CA SER A 13 73.29 -24.84 34.28
C SER A 13 71.99 -25.45 34.86
N ALA A 14 71.90 -25.59 36.17
CA ALA A 14 70.67 -26.08 36.80
C ALA A 14 69.50 -25.06 36.70
N LEU A 15 69.82 -23.75 36.76
CA LEU A 15 68.78 -22.72 36.64
C LEU A 15 68.26 -22.56 35.19
N LEU A 16 69.11 -22.74 34.18
CA LEU A 16 68.69 -22.72 32.78
C LEU A 16 67.79 -23.93 32.40
N ALA A 17 68.06 -25.09 32.98
CA ALA A 17 67.27 -26.29 32.77
C ALA A 17 65.87 -26.18 33.40
N LEU A 18 65.74 -25.45 34.53
CA LEU A 18 64.43 -25.26 35.18
C LEU A 18 63.57 -24.28 34.41
N PHE A 19 64.12 -23.25 33.74
CA PHE A 19 63.34 -22.34 32.87
C PHE A 19 62.94 -22.99 31.53
N GLY A 20 63.68 -23.90 30.99
CA GLY A 20 63.39 -24.60 29.76
C GLY A 20 62.27 -25.62 29.86
N VAL A 21 62.00 -26.17 31.06
CA VAL A 21 60.93 -27.15 31.27
C VAL A 21 59.55 -26.46 31.53
N CYS A 22 59.55 -25.24 32.07
CA CYS A 22 58.30 -24.52 32.28
C CYS A 22 57.64 -23.93 30.99
N ALA A 23 58.41 -23.81 29.89
CA ALA A 23 57.93 -23.22 28.65
C ALA A 23 57.18 -24.24 27.75
N LEU A 24 57.17 -25.52 28.08
CA LEU A 24 56.63 -26.60 27.24
C LEU A 24 55.18 -27.05 27.60
N TRP A 25 54.57 -26.40 28.61
CA TRP A 25 53.25 -26.81 29.06
C TRP A 25 52.13 -25.76 28.86
N ILE A 26 52.37 -24.73 28.03
CA ILE A 26 51.28 -23.82 27.64
C ILE A 26 50.54 -24.49 26.47
N THR A 27 49.61 -25.37 26.78
CA THR A 27 48.64 -25.82 25.79
C THR A 27 47.74 -24.64 25.46
N PRO A 28 47.66 -24.24 24.17
CA PRO A 28 46.70 -23.20 23.82
C PRO A 28 45.29 -23.63 24.22
N VAL A 29 44.65 -22.83 25.07
CA VAL A 29 43.25 -23.03 25.38
C VAL A 29 42.48 -22.78 24.09
N LYS A 30 41.97 -23.84 23.48
CA LYS A 30 41.06 -23.72 22.34
C LYS A 30 39.75 -23.18 22.86
N GLY A 31 39.35 -21.98 22.40
CA GLY A 31 38.00 -21.47 22.63
C GLY A 31 37.01 -22.43 21.98
N ALA A 32 36.03 -22.87 22.74
CA ALA A 32 34.87 -23.58 22.20
C ALA A 32 33.79 -22.57 21.84
N THR A 33 33.28 -22.62 20.61
CA THR A 33 32.14 -21.82 20.16
C THR A 33 30.98 -22.76 19.88
N ASP A 34 29.79 -22.35 20.31
CA ASP A 34 28.55 -23.01 19.99
C ASP A 34 27.59 -21.99 19.40
N THR A 35 26.63 -22.43 18.59
CA THR A 35 25.67 -21.58 17.89
C THR A 35 24.26 -21.90 18.33
N VAL A 36 23.51 -20.87 18.67
CA VAL A 36 22.07 -20.96 18.90
C VAL A 36 21.35 -20.39 17.68
N THR A 37 20.51 -21.20 17.05
CA THR A 37 19.65 -20.77 15.95
C THR A 37 18.37 -20.19 16.51
N LEU A 38 18.06 -18.94 16.14
CA LEU A 38 16.83 -18.26 16.48
C LEU A 38 15.97 -18.13 15.22
N SER A 39 14.67 -18.43 15.32
CA SER A 39 13.71 -18.25 14.23
C SER A 39 12.42 -17.63 14.77
N THR A 40 11.79 -16.78 13.96
CA THR A 40 10.47 -16.20 14.25
C THR A 40 9.73 -15.93 12.94
N SER A 41 8.41 -15.82 13.02
CA SER A 41 7.56 -15.35 11.91
C SER A 41 6.78 -14.13 12.36
N VAL A 42 6.58 -13.16 11.45
CA VAL A 42 5.77 -11.97 11.69
C VAL A 42 4.45 -12.15 10.96
N GLN A 43 3.33 -11.93 11.68
CA GLN A 43 1.99 -11.99 11.11
C GLN A 43 1.74 -10.80 10.18
N GLU A 44 0.94 -11.04 9.16
CA GLU A 44 0.53 -10.02 8.22
C GLU A 44 -0.45 -9.03 8.87
N TYR A 45 -0.31 -7.76 8.50
CA TYR A 45 -1.11 -6.64 9.00
C TYR A 45 -1.53 -5.75 7.83
N LEU A 46 -2.80 -5.33 7.82
CA LEU A 46 -3.33 -4.31 6.94
C LEU A 46 -4.33 -3.44 7.70
N ALA A 47 -4.12 -2.14 7.66
CA ALA A 47 -5.08 -1.13 8.11
C ALA A 47 -5.54 -0.31 6.90
N PHE A 48 -6.84 -0.05 6.82
CA PHE A 48 -7.45 0.73 5.75
C PHE A 48 -8.47 1.72 6.30
N SER A 49 -8.47 2.93 5.78
CA SER A 49 -9.47 3.96 6.12
C SER A 49 -9.68 4.95 4.98
N ILE A 50 -10.88 5.53 4.91
CA ILE A 50 -11.15 6.72 4.12
C ILE A 50 -10.93 7.93 5.03
N THR A 51 -9.89 8.72 4.75
CA THR A 51 -9.43 9.84 5.58
C THR A 51 -9.97 11.20 5.10
N GLY A 52 -10.56 11.27 3.89
CA GLY A 52 -11.17 12.46 3.32
C GLY A 52 -12.26 12.09 2.32
N GLY A 53 -13.24 12.97 2.11
CA GLY A 53 -14.29 12.78 1.11
C GLY A 53 -15.10 11.50 1.28
N SER A 54 -15.44 11.11 2.51
CA SER A 54 -16.28 9.94 2.81
C SER A 54 -17.77 10.17 2.42
N THR A 55 -18.14 11.43 2.23
CA THR A 55 -19.43 11.85 1.69
C THR A 55 -19.20 12.81 0.55
N ILE A 56 -19.75 12.50 -0.61
CA ILE A 56 -19.69 13.34 -1.82
C ILE A 56 -21.08 13.84 -2.14
N SER A 57 -21.22 15.15 -2.28
CA SER A 57 -22.46 15.79 -2.74
C SER A 57 -22.18 16.55 -4.05
N PHE A 58 -23.02 16.32 -5.04
CA PHE A 58 -22.94 17.05 -6.32
C PHE A 58 -23.91 18.22 -6.39
N GLY A 59 -24.72 18.42 -5.33
CA GLY A 59 -25.76 19.45 -5.35
C GLY A 59 -26.84 19.17 -6.39
N ASN A 60 -27.38 20.23 -6.97
CA ASN A 60 -28.39 20.15 -8.03
C ASN A 60 -27.71 19.99 -9.40
N LEU A 61 -28.07 18.92 -10.10
CA LEU A 61 -27.54 18.66 -11.44
C LEU A 61 -28.37 19.39 -12.51
N THR A 62 -27.69 20.06 -13.44
CA THR A 62 -28.28 20.57 -14.67
C THR A 62 -27.95 19.56 -15.79
N PRO A 63 -28.95 18.94 -16.43
CA PRO A 63 -28.71 17.98 -17.50
C PRO A 63 -27.79 18.54 -18.61
N GLY A 64 -26.83 17.74 -19.05
CA GLY A 64 -25.84 18.12 -20.05
C GLY A 64 -24.68 19.00 -19.51
N THR A 65 -24.63 19.23 -18.19
CA THR A 65 -23.54 19.95 -17.54
C THR A 65 -22.85 19.08 -16.54
N ALA A 66 -21.66 18.60 -16.89
CA ALA A 66 -20.88 17.73 -16.01
C ALA A 66 -20.38 18.48 -14.78
N ILE A 67 -20.58 17.90 -13.61
CA ILE A 67 -20.10 18.40 -12.31
C ILE A 67 -19.10 17.42 -11.72
N CYS A 68 -18.01 17.93 -11.18
CA CYS A 68 -17.06 17.15 -10.39
C CYS A 68 -17.33 17.31 -8.89
N SER A 69 -16.86 16.36 -8.10
CA SER A 69 -16.80 16.54 -6.65
C SER A 69 -15.84 17.68 -6.28
N ASP A 70 -16.24 18.51 -5.33
CA ASP A 70 -15.40 19.59 -4.79
C ASP A 70 -14.25 19.04 -3.94
N THR A 71 -14.41 17.85 -3.41
CA THR A 71 -13.44 17.19 -2.54
C THR A 71 -13.03 15.84 -3.12
N ALA A 72 -11.78 15.47 -2.86
CA ALA A 72 -11.29 14.13 -3.15
C ALA A 72 -11.73 13.13 -2.08
N THR A 73 -12.06 11.91 -2.49
CA THR A 73 -12.06 10.77 -1.57
C THR A 73 -10.61 10.31 -1.41
N VAL A 74 -10.12 10.30 -0.18
CA VAL A 74 -8.75 9.88 0.14
C VAL A 74 -8.78 8.56 0.88
N ALA A 75 -8.23 7.53 0.24
CA ALA A 75 -8.03 6.22 0.83
C ALA A 75 -6.60 6.09 1.37
N SER A 76 -6.45 5.62 2.60
CA SER A 76 -5.17 5.43 3.28
C SER A 76 -5.00 3.97 3.68
N VAL A 77 -3.88 3.38 3.30
CA VAL A 77 -3.50 2.00 3.61
C VAL A 77 -2.16 1.97 4.34
N THR A 78 -2.06 1.14 5.36
CA THR A 78 -0.78 0.77 6.01
C THR A 78 -0.71 -0.74 6.04
N THR A 79 0.39 -1.33 5.58
CA THR A 79 0.56 -2.78 5.56
C THR A 79 2.01 -3.19 5.75
N ASN A 80 2.23 -4.36 6.38
CA ASN A 80 3.54 -5.00 6.42
C ASN A 80 3.70 -6.09 5.34
N ALA A 81 2.73 -6.22 4.44
CA ALA A 81 2.83 -7.17 3.32
C ALA A 81 3.98 -6.79 2.38
N SER A 82 4.85 -7.75 2.06
CA SER A 82 6.04 -7.52 1.22
C SER A 82 5.70 -7.18 -0.23
N ASN A 83 4.56 -7.66 -0.74
CA ASN A 83 4.10 -7.42 -2.10
C ASN A 83 3.13 -6.22 -2.22
N GLY A 84 2.87 -5.52 -1.09
CA GLY A 84 2.00 -4.34 -1.07
C GLY A 84 0.52 -4.67 -0.92
N TYR A 85 -0.33 -3.95 -1.65
CA TYR A 85 -1.78 -4.07 -1.52
C TYR A 85 -2.52 -3.69 -2.80
N THR A 86 -3.82 -4.02 -2.83
CA THR A 86 -4.74 -3.55 -3.87
C THR A 86 -5.92 -2.81 -3.25
N ILE A 87 -6.51 -1.86 -3.99
CA ILE A 87 -7.80 -1.26 -3.67
C ILE A 87 -8.77 -1.61 -4.77
N GLY A 88 -9.85 -2.29 -4.40
CA GLY A 88 -10.99 -2.57 -5.24
C GLY A 88 -12.13 -1.59 -5.00
N LEU A 89 -12.93 -1.34 -6.03
CA LEU A 89 -14.18 -0.57 -5.98
C LEU A 89 -15.36 -1.46 -6.34
N SER A 90 -16.49 -1.24 -5.67
CA SER A 90 -17.78 -1.79 -6.07
C SER A 90 -18.92 -0.86 -5.67
N ASP A 91 -20.04 -0.87 -6.41
CA ASP A 91 -21.25 -0.24 -5.94
C ASP A 91 -21.98 -1.13 -4.92
N SER A 92 -22.89 -0.53 -4.14
CA SER A 92 -23.70 -1.25 -3.16
C SER A 92 -25.02 -1.79 -3.75
N VAL A 93 -25.30 -1.51 -5.03
CA VAL A 93 -26.60 -1.81 -5.66
C VAL A 93 -26.45 -3.00 -6.59
N ALA A 94 -26.55 -4.17 -6.03
CA ALA A 94 -26.26 -5.48 -6.63
C ALA A 94 -27.03 -5.87 -7.90
N SER A 95 -27.85 -5.05 -8.51
CA SER A 95 -28.70 -5.57 -9.58
C SER A 95 -28.64 -4.90 -10.95
N THR A 96 -28.03 -3.72 -11.11
CA THR A 96 -28.16 -2.99 -12.39
C THR A 96 -27.00 -2.08 -12.78
N GLY A 97 -25.83 -2.18 -12.15
CA GLY A 97 -24.65 -1.43 -12.60
C GLY A 97 -24.83 0.10 -12.51
N SER A 98 -25.28 0.61 -11.37
CA SER A 98 -25.39 2.04 -11.14
C SER A 98 -25.31 2.36 -9.65
N ALA A 99 -24.30 3.12 -9.26
CA ALA A 99 -24.06 3.48 -7.87
C ALA A 99 -25.13 4.42 -7.28
N LEU A 100 -25.87 5.18 -8.10
CA LEU A 100 -26.87 6.14 -7.65
C LEU A 100 -28.28 5.75 -8.01
N ARG A 101 -29.16 5.66 -6.99
CA ARG A 101 -30.54 5.24 -7.09
C ARG A 101 -31.47 6.37 -6.64
N HIS A 102 -32.50 6.60 -7.42
CA HIS A 102 -33.60 7.52 -7.08
C HIS A 102 -34.42 6.99 -5.90
N THR A 103 -35.05 7.87 -5.16
CA THR A 103 -35.93 7.55 -4.01
C THR A 103 -37.14 6.65 -4.37
N ASP A 104 -37.52 6.57 -5.65
CA ASP A 104 -38.56 5.63 -6.13
C ASP A 104 -38.09 4.17 -6.16
N GLY A 105 -36.81 3.94 -5.94
CA GLY A 105 -36.22 2.61 -5.93
C GLY A 105 -35.97 1.98 -7.29
N ASN A 106 -36.43 2.56 -8.39
CA ASN A 106 -36.34 1.99 -9.74
C ASN A 106 -35.45 2.80 -10.69
N THR A 107 -35.54 4.13 -10.63
CA THR A 107 -34.77 5.01 -11.52
C THR A 107 -33.35 5.15 -11.02
N ARG A 108 -32.37 5.23 -11.93
CA ARG A 108 -30.95 5.30 -11.63
C ARG A 108 -30.25 6.33 -12.49
N ILE A 109 -29.13 6.85 -12.02
CA ILE A 109 -28.14 7.51 -12.86
C ILE A 109 -27.18 6.42 -13.32
N ALA A 110 -27.01 6.27 -14.62
CA ALA A 110 -26.13 5.27 -15.22
C ALA A 110 -24.68 5.48 -14.78
N ASP A 111 -23.90 4.41 -14.75
CA ASP A 111 -22.46 4.53 -14.65
C ASP A 111 -21.85 5.10 -15.93
N TYR A 112 -20.73 5.80 -15.79
CA TYR A 112 -19.97 6.30 -16.91
C TYR A 112 -19.44 5.13 -17.76
N VAL A 113 -19.32 5.34 -19.06
CA VAL A 113 -19.01 4.28 -20.06
C VAL A 113 -17.61 3.68 -19.92
N GLY A 114 -16.62 4.41 -19.39
CA GLY A 114 -15.29 3.89 -19.11
C GLY A 114 -15.33 2.77 -18.06
N THR A 115 -14.40 1.83 -18.14
CA THR A 115 -14.27 0.74 -17.15
C THR A 115 -13.02 0.92 -16.30
N ILE A 116 -12.95 0.25 -15.14
CA ILE A 116 -11.74 0.25 -14.29
C ILE A 116 -10.51 -0.27 -15.05
N ALA A 117 -10.70 -1.20 -15.99
CA ALA A 117 -9.60 -1.70 -16.83
C ALA A 117 -9.15 -0.66 -17.86
N THR A 118 -10.11 0.08 -18.44
CA THR A 118 -9.90 1.05 -19.51
C THR A 118 -10.65 2.35 -19.23
N PRO A 119 -10.19 3.17 -18.27
CA PRO A 119 -10.76 4.50 -18.03
C PRO A 119 -10.58 5.39 -19.28
N THR A 120 -11.58 6.23 -19.56
CA THR A 120 -11.57 7.10 -20.74
C THR A 120 -11.69 8.57 -20.35
N ALA A 121 -11.27 9.47 -21.24
CA ALA A 121 -11.55 10.89 -21.09
C ALA A 121 -13.05 11.11 -20.99
N TRP A 122 -13.47 12.11 -20.21
CA TRP A 122 -14.89 12.37 -19.99
C TRP A 122 -15.57 12.84 -21.27
N THR A 123 -16.54 12.06 -21.71
CA THR A 123 -17.39 12.38 -22.87
C THR A 123 -18.80 11.82 -22.62
N GLY A 124 -19.79 12.67 -22.36
CA GLY A 124 -21.18 12.21 -22.18
C GLY A 124 -21.65 12.23 -20.72
N THR A 125 -22.56 11.32 -20.40
CA THR A 125 -23.29 11.29 -19.11
C THR A 125 -22.96 10.05 -18.28
N GLY A 126 -23.33 10.07 -17.02
CA GLY A 126 -23.17 8.99 -16.05
C GLY A 126 -22.44 9.45 -14.79
N LEU A 127 -22.23 8.51 -13.85
CA LEU A 127 -21.36 8.69 -12.68
C LEU A 127 -20.02 8.01 -12.95
N GLY A 128 -18.93 8.75 -12.84
CA GLY A 128 -17.59 8.24 -13.02
C GLY A 128 -16.65 8.53 -11.85
N VAL A 129 -15.68 7.66 -11.66
CA VAL A 129 -14.59 7.78 -10.69
C VAL A 129 -13.25 7.82 -11.42
N SER A 130 -12.29 8.55 -10.86
CA SER A 130 -10.92 8.64 -11.36
C SER A 130 -9.93 8.62 -10.19
N LEU A 131 -8.86 7.85 -10.32
CA LEU A 131 -7.69 7.96 -9.44
C LEU A 131 -6.75 9.02 -10.02
N PHE A 132 -6.70 10.20 -9.41
CA PHE A 132 -5.86 11.28 -9.94
C PHE A 132 -4.49 11.40 -9.26
N ALA A 133 -4.35 10.94 -8.02
CA ALA A 133 -3.07 10.91 -7.31
C ALA A 133 -2.95 9.64 -6.45
N ALA A 134 -1.74 9.14 -6.28
CA ALA A 134 -1.39 8.09 -5.35
C ALA A 134 0.09 8.27 -4.97
N ASP A 135 0.42 8.01 -3.70
CA ASP A 135 1.81 8.05 -3.23
C ASP A 135 2.63 6.98 -3.93
N THR A 136 2.04 5.81 -4.14
CA THR A 136 2.68 4.69 -4.85
C THR A 136 1.77 4.17 -5.97
N GLY A 137 2.35 3.94 -7.15
CA GLY A 137 1.75 3.10 -8.19
C GLY A 137 0.52 3.65 -8.91
N LYS A 138 0.34 4.98 -9.04
CA LYS A 138 -0.72 5.50 -9.94
C LYS A 138 -0.53 4.95 -11.34
N ALA A 139 -1.45 4.10 -11.79
CA ALA A 139 -1.40 3.51 -13.12
C ALA A 139 -1.68 4.55 -14.22
N ALA A 140 -0.91 4.52 -15.31
CA ALA A 140 -1.04 5.47 -16.44
C ALA A 140 -2.43 5.44 -17.10
N LYS A 141 -3.19 4.35 -16.95
CA LYS A 141 -4.57 4.25 -17.45
C LYS A 141 -5.48 5.36 -16.93
N TRP A 142 -5.24 5.90 -15.73
CA TRP A 142 -6.03 6.97 -15.11
C TRP A 142 -5.73 8.38 -15.67
N GLY A 143 -4.82 8.48 -16.65
CA GLY A 143 -4.40 9.73 -17.26
C GLY A 143 -3.30 10.44 -16.47
N THR A 144 -2.94 11.63 -16.94
CA THR A 144 -1.85 12.44 -16.38
C THR A 144 -2.33 13.54 -15.44
N GLY A 145 -3.64 13.68 -15.25
CA GLY A 145 -4.21 14.64 -14.30
C GLY A 145 -3.73 14.38 -12.88
N ALA A 146 -3.49 15.45 -12.12
CA ALA A 146 -2.90 15.40 -10.77
C ALA A 146 -3.77 16.09 -9.70
N THR A 147 -4.91 16.64 -10.09
CA THR A 147 -5.85 17.32 -9.19
C THR A 147 -7.29 16.89 -9.43
N VAL A 148 -8.16 17.24 -8.51
CA VAL A 148 -9.60 17.12 -8.70
C VAL A 148 -10.00 17.83 -9.98
N CYS A 149 -10.83 17.21 -10.82
CA CYS A 149 -11.34 17.79 -12.06
C CYS A 149 -10.32 18.15 -13.16
N ASP A 150 -9.08 17.72 -13.05
CA ASP A 150 -8.11 17.93 -14.11
C ASP A 150 -8.63 17.35 -15.44
N ALA A 151 -8.47 18.14 -16.54
CA ALA A 151 -8.93 17.73 -17.87
C ALA A 151 -8.26 16.45 -18.39
N ASN A 152 -7.07 16.11 -17.86
CA ASN A 152 -6.33 14.91 -18.23
C ASN A 152 -6.69 13.69 -17.35
N ASN A 153 -7.63 13.82 -16.42
CA ASN A 153 -8.17 12.69 -15.69
C ASN A 153 -9.00 11.80 -16.62
N LYS A 154 -8.83 10.50 -16.49
CA LYS A 154 -9.67 9.51 -17.14
C LYS A 154 -10.60 8.87 -16.12
N TYR A 155 -11.82 8.62 -16.52
CA TYR A 155 -12.91 8.17 -15.65
C TYR A 155 -13.37 6.77 -16.02
N ALA A 156 -13.82 6.04 -15.01
CA ALA A 156 -14.48 4.75 -15.11
C ALA A 156 -15.83 4.82 -14.40
N GLY A 157 -16.82 4.08 -14.88
CA GLY A 157 -18.02 3.78 -14.11
C GLY A 157 -17.68 2.91 -12.88
N VAL A 158 -18.53 2.93 -11.88
CA VAL A 158 -18.34 2.13 -10.66
C VAL A 158 -18.80 0.70 -10.95
N PRO A 159 -17.92 -0.32 -10.81
CA PRO A 159 -18.30 -1.69 -11.11
C PRO A 159 -19.23 -2.27 -10.06
N GLN A 160 -20.14 -3.12 -10.48
CA GLN A 160 -21.06 -3.83 -9.58
C GLN A 160 -20.32 -4.80 -8.64
N ASN A 161 -19.31 -5.48 -9.13
CA ASN A 161 -18.49 -6.39 -8.35
C ASN A 161 -17.13 -5.75 -8.05
N ALA A 162 -16.58 -6.05 -6.88
CA ALA A 162 -15.29 -5.53 -6.47
C ALA A 162 -14.23 -5.77 -7.55
N THR A 163 -13.74 -4.68 -8.15
CA THR A 163 -12.76 -4.69 -9.23
C THR A 163 -11.56 -3.88 -8.81
N THR A 164 -10.37 -4.44 -8.94
CA THR A 164 -9.12 -3.78 -8.58
C THR A 164 -8.88 -2.54 -9.42
N ALA A 165 -8.92 -1.39 -8.77
CA ALA A 165 -8.73 -0.07 -9.37
C ALA A 165 -7.33 0.50 -9.14
N HIS A 166 -6.69 0.14 -8.04
CA HIS A 166 -5.34 0.57 -7.67
C HIS A 166 -4.52 -0.62 -7.15
N THR A 167 -3.23 -0.60 -7.42
CA THR A 167 -2.25 -1.56 -6.90
C THR A 167 -0.99 -0.79 -6.50
N ALA A 168 -0.61 -0.90 -5.25
CA ALA A 168 0.68 -0.44 -4.74
C ALA A 168 1.55 -1.67 -4.44
N THR A 169 2.75 -1.69 -5.01
CA THR A 169 3.68 -2.82 -4.87
C THR A 169 4.75 -2.51 -3.85
N GLY A 170 5.20 -3.53 -3.11
CA GLY A 170 6.25 -3.40 -2.12
C GLY A 170 5.72 -3.10 -0.72
N TYR A 171 6.63 -3.06 0.23
CA TYR A 171 6.35 -2.85 1.65
C TYR A 171 6.02 -1.38 1.96
N HIS A 172 4.94 -1.14 2.69
CA HIS A 172 4.48 0.20 3.09
C HIS A 172 4.30 0.29 4.60
N SER A 173 5.38 0.62 5.33
CA SER A 173 5.35 0.75 6.80
C SER A 173 4.62 1.99 7.31
N GLY A 174 4.45 2.99 6.46
CA GLY A 174 3.68 4.20 6.72
C GLY A 174 2.36 4.22 5.96
N ALA A 175 1.55 5.25 6.21
CA ALA A 175 0.34 5.48 5.44
C ALA A 175 0.69 5.78 3.98
N ASP A 176 0.17 4.96 3.08
CA ASP A 176 0.21 5.15 1.62
C ASP A 176 -1.17 5.62 1.17
N THR A 177 -1.25 6.79 0.55
CA THR A 177 -2.53 7.42 0.22
C THR A 177 -2.82 7.38 -1.27
N SER A 178 -4.10 7.23 -1.60
CA SER A 178 -4.62 7.37 -2.95
C SER A 178 -5.82 8.32 -2.96
N SER A 179 -5.86 9.23 -3.93
CA SER A 179 -6.85 10.30 -4.02
C SER A 179 -7.73 10.12 -5.25
N TRP A 180 -9.01 10.09 -5.01
CA TRP A 180 -10.04 9.79 -5.99
C TRP A 180 -10.97 10.97 -6.19
N ASN A 181 -11.35 11.18 -7.45
CA ASN A 181 -12.26 12.25 -7.87
C ASN A 181 -13.49 11.63 -8.51
N TRP A 182 -14.63 12.28 -8.30
CA TRP A 182 -15.92 11.88 -8.84
C TRP A 182 -16.42 12.91 -9.85
N LYS A 183 -17.04 12.43 -10.91
CA LYS A 183 -17.66 13.29 -11.93
C LYS A 183 -18.99 12.71 -12.35
N ILE A 184 -19.98 13.58 -12.54
CA ILE A 184 -21.34 13.20 -12.88
C ILE A 184 -21.92 14.15 -13.92
N ASP A 185 -22.68 13.61 -14.83
CA ASP A 185 -23.61 14.33 -15.71
C ASP A 185 -24.83 13.45 -15.99
N VAL A 186 -25.94 14.05 -16.27
CA VAL A 186 -27.19 13.35 -16.54
C VAL A 186 -27.83 13.81 -17.86
N PRO A 187 -28.51 12.92 -18.60
CA PRO A 187 -29.23 13.30 -19.79
C PRO A 187 -30.49 14.13 -19.42
N ASN A 188 -31.01 14.90 -20.37
CA ASN A 188 -32.21 15.70 -20.18
C ASN A 188 -33.48 14.86 -19.95
N THR A 189 -33.40 13.55 -20.18
CA THR A 189 -34.46 12.57 -19.90
C THR A 189 -34.39 12.00 -18.49
N GLN A 190 -33.37 12.36 -17.70
CA GLN A 190 -33.24 11.87 -16.34
C GLN A 190 -34.41 12.36 -15.48
N LYS A 191 -35.04 11.44 -14.75
CA LYS A 191 -36.14 11.77 -13.83
C LYS A 191 -35.63 12.75 -12.76
N THR A 192 -36.42 13.77 -12.46
CA THR A 192 -36.17 14.72 -11.37
C THR A 192 -36.33 14.04 -10.01
N GLY A 193 -35.55 14.49 -9.01
CA GLY A 193 -35.64 14.00 -7.64
C GLY A 193 -34.29 13.72 -7.01
N THR A 194 -34.29 13.09 -5.85
CA THR A 194 -33.08 12.79 -5.07
C THR A 194 -32.55 11.42 -5.44
N TYR A 195 -31.27 11.37 -5.67
CA TYR A 195 -30.49 10.16 -5.93
C TYR A 195 -29.43 9.97 -4.84
N SER A 196 -29.26 8.75 -4.36
CA SER A 196 -28.26 8.40 -3.38
C SER A 196 -27.73 6.98 -3.60
N GLY A 197 -26.58 6.68 -3.04
CA GLY A 197 -25.99 5.36 -3.07
C GLY A 197 -24.65 5.35 -2.34
N ASN A 198 -24.05 4.16 -2.28
CA ASN A 198 -22.76 3.98 -1.65
C ASN A 198 -21.78 3.30 -2.62
N VAL A 199 -20.54 3.68 -2.55
CA VAL A 199 -19.44 2.99 -3.21
C VAL A 199 -18.54 2.40 -2.12
N THR A 200 -18.25 1.12 -2.25
CA THR A 200 -17.38 0.40 -1.33
C THR A 200 -15.95 0.37 -1.87
N PHE A 201 -15.03 0.81 -1.05
CA PHE A 201 -13.59 0.62 -1.26
C PHE A 201 -13.14 -0.58 -0.42
N THR A 202 -12.43 -1.50 -1.03
CA THR A 202 -11.89 -2.69 -0.36
C THR A 202 -10.39 -2.75 -0.55
N ALA A 203 -9.64 -2.67 0.55
CA ALA A 203 -8.20 -2.89 0.52
C ALA A 203 -7.88 -4.37 0.81
N THR A 204 -6.94 -4.94 0.07
CA THR A 204 -6.49 -6.32 0.25
C THR A 204 -4.97 -6.36 0.20
N ALA A 205 -4.33 -6.96 1.20
CA ALA A 205 -2.89 -7.18 1.21
C ALA A 205 -2.50 -8.18 0.12
N ALA A 206 -1.36 -7.90 -0.54
CA ALA A 206 -0.82 -8.81 -1.54
C ALA A 206 0.12 -9.82 -0.84
N LEU A 207 -0.36 -11.05 -0.72
CA LEU A 207 0.37 -12.16 -0.09
C LEU A 207 1.58 -12.58 -0.93
N THR A 208 2.59 -13.15 -0.27
CA THR A 208 3.75 -13.79 -0.91
C THR A 208 3.37 -15.14 -1.51
#